data_38becd1ea1cb1b7246bb456e3ad12066
#
_entry.id   38becd1ea1cb1b7246bb456e3ad12066
#
_cell.length_a   1.000
_cell.length_b   1.000
_cell.length_c   1.000
_cell.angle_alpha   90.00
_cell.angle_beta   90.00
_cell.angle_gamma   90.00
#
_symmetry.space_group_name_H-M   'P 1'
#
loop_
_entity.id
_entity.type
_entity.pdbx_description
1 polymer ?
#
loop_
_entity_poly.entity_id
_entity_poly.type
_entity_poly.pdbx_seq_one_letter_code
_entity_poly.pdbx_strand_id
1 'polypeptide(L)'
;MRTLAVYIGMTFLPRFVMLSRSRKFGRYREARRANWAFGTIQSSIALLVLLSLVHSSRAVAANPDLETMLTRSRQRIEKLDYRMTGRLTRVEGDGKRTSYKFVAKAHWFSDGLRLLCEISGPGSEKTSLLLRMSVTGQVAIETAHPGEKTASVLPFERWNNPLVGTDFSYEDMVEDQFFWKNQELLAPEKYGARDCFVLKSRPGSQDRTHYDSVTSWIDRGILFPVHVVKTLRGTEPQKEFIYYGLRQVGGVWSATQVEAKLQGKSGSSILVIEAGSGKANLGRKDFDISQFNTQEEKGK
;
A
#
# COMPACT_ATOMS: atom_id res chain seq x y z
N MET A 1 38.32 -12.53 35.12
CA MET A 1 39.23 -13.11 34.10
C MET A 1 38.75 -12.73 32.70
N ARG A 2 39.52 -11.87 32.04
CA ARG A 2 39.83 -11.70 30.60
C ARG A 2 38.64 -11.76 29.63
N THR A 3 38.14 -10.64 29.10
CA THR A 3 38.69 -9.85 27.94
C THR A 3 38.75 -10.67 26.62
N LEU A 4 37.97 -10.31 25.62
CA LEU A 4 38.49 -9.91 24.30
C LEU A 4 37.40 -9.25 23.46
N ALA A 5 37.65 -8.04 23.06
CA ALA A 5 37.00 -7.29 21.99
C ALA A 5 37.70 -7.62 20.66
N VAL A 6 37.00 -7.73 19.58
CA VAL A 6 37.60 -7.61 18.23
C VAL A 6 36.74 -6.68 17.38
N TYR A 7 37.34 -5.56 17.07
CA TYR A 7 37.00 -4.61 16.00
C TYR A 7 37.44 -5.20 14.63
N ILE A 8 36.63 -5.15 13.62
CA ILE A 8 37.09 -5.05 12.22
C ILE A 8 36.11 -4.17 11.45
N GLY A 9 36.59 -2.95 11.18
CA GLY A 9 36.02 -2.10 10.14
C GLY A 9 36.58 -2.46 8.77
N MET A 10 35.78 -2.35 7.75
CA MET A 10 36.26 -2.30 6.37
C MET A 10 35.38 -1.37 5.53
N THR A 11 35.90 -0.19 5.32
CA THR A 11 35.50 0.77 4.29
C THR A 11 36.03 0.29 2.94
N PHE A 12 35.16 0.19 1.93
CA PHE A 12 35.56 0.10 0.54
C PHE A 12 34.97 1.25 -0.27
N LEU A 13 35.85 2.16 -0.67
CA LEU A 13 35.65 3.14 -1.73
C LEU A 13 36.29 2.59 -3.02
N PRO A 14 35.67 2.64 -4.18
CA PRO A 14 36.38 2.45 -5.43
C PRO A 14 36.90 3.79 -5.97
N ARG A 15 38.21 3.81 -6.18
CA ARG A 15 38.96 4.86 -6.86
C ARG A 15 38.63 4.85 -8.35
N PHE A 16 38.24 5.99 -8.88
CA PHE A 16 38.30 6.32 -10.30
C PHE A 16 39.74 6.57 -10.73
N VAL A 17 40.23 5.79 -11.67
CA VAL A 17 41.53 6.00 -12.35
C VAL A 17 41.26 6.77 -13.63
N MET A 18 41.74 8.01 -13.67
CA MET A 18 41.92 8.77 -14.90
C MET A 18 43.13 8.23 -15.66
N LEU A 19 42.95 7.83 -16.89
CA LEU A 19 44.04 7.61 -17.84
C LEU A 19 44.01 8.71 -18.92
N SER A 20 44.94 9.62 -18.72
CA SER A 20 45.41 10.58 -19.73
C SER A 20 46.22 9.83 -20.78
N ARG A 21 45.93 10.01 -22.06
CA ARG A 21 46.86 9.73 -23.15
C ARG A 21 46.90 10.88 -24.13
N SER A 22 47.93 11.68 -23.97
CA SER A 22 48.50 12.59 -24.95
C SER A 22 49.14 11.78 -26.10
N ARG A 23 48.90 12.13 -27.33
CA ARG A 23 49.87 11.99 -28.42
C ARG A 23 49.75 13.09 -29.45
N LYS A 24 50.92 13.56 -29.76
CA LYS A 24 51.33 14.71 -30.55
C LYS A 24 51.32 14.39 -32.07
N PHE A 25 51.33 15.53 -32.83
CA PHE A 25 52.03 15.80 -34.09
C PHE A 25 51.47 15.25 -35.40
N GLY A 26 51.27 16.21 -36.31
CA GLY A 26 51.30 16.02 -37.76
C GLY A 26 50.82 17.28 -38.50
N ARG A 27 51.76 18.21 -38.71
CA ARG A 27 51.61 19.32 -39.68
C ARG A 27 51.79 18.76 -41.08
N TYR A 28 50.97 19.15 -42.06
CA TYR A 28 51.34 19.37 -43.45
C TYR A 28 50.28 20.31 -44.09
N ARG A 29 50.66 21.36 -44.53
CA ARG A 29 50.84 22.32 -45.61
C ARG A 29 49.89 22.19 -46.81
N GLU A 30 49.42 23.41 -47.16
CA GLU A 30 49.28 24.07 -48.44
C GLU A 30 48.12 23.70 -49.39
N ALA A 31 47.27 24.64 -49.51
CA ALA A 31 46.96 25.49 -50.67
C ALA A 31 46.31 24.84 -51.88
N ARG A 32 45.08 25.16 -52.16
CA ARG A 32 44.64 25.68 -53.46
C ARG A 32 43.34 26.48 -53.37
N ARG A 33 43.39 27.68 -53.91
CA ARG A 33 42.26 28.55 -54.20
C ARG A 33 41.34 27.89 -55.21
N ALA A 34 40.04 28.04 -55.03
CA ALA A 34 39.12 28.35 -56.10
C ALA A 34 37.74 28.70 -55.53
N ASN A 35 37.31 29.85 -55.94
CA ASN A 35 35.98 30.44 -55.85
C ASN A 35 34.88 29.44 -56.16
N TRP A 36 33.85 29.43 -55.33
CA TRP A 36 32.44 29.38 -55.75
C TRP A 36 31.63 30.04 -54.65
N ALA A 37 31.26 31.26 -54.91
CA ALA A 37 30.34 32.02 -54.11
C ALA A 37 28.89 31.67 -54.53
N PHE A 38 28.00 31.87 -53.58
CA PHE A 38 26.54 31.97 -53.74
C PHE A 38 25.77 30.65 -53.97
N GLY A 39 25.10 30.20 -52.94
CA GLY A 39 23.89 29.40 -53.11
C GLY A 39 23.64 28.31 -52.10
N THR A 40 23.73 28.54 -50.78
CA THR A 40 23.20 27.54 -49.78
C THR A 40 22.96 28.14 -48.39
N ILE A 41 22.42 29.34 -48.28
CA ILE A 41 22.08 29.90 -46.96
C ILE A 41 20.57 29.79 -46.64
N GLN A 42 19.74 29.36 -47.60
CA GLN A 42 18.28 29.32 -47.39
C GLN A 42 17.74 27.95 -46.91
N SER A 43 18.52 26.85 -46.93
CA SER A 43 18.02 25.54 -46.53
C SER A 43 18.26 25.17 -45.07
N SER A 44 19.13 25.90 -44.36
CA SER A 44 19.48 25.55 -42.96
C SER A 44 18.54 26.17 -41.93
N ILE A 45 17.81 27.23 -42.28
CA ILE A 45 16.87 27.88 -41.35
C ILE A 45 15.54 27.14 -41.29
N ALA A 46 15.12 26.49 -42.39
CA ALA A 46 13.89 25.67 -42.39
C ALA A 46 13.98 24.40 -41.56
N LEU A 47 15.18 23.83 -41.44
CA LEU A 47 15.39 22.61 -40.63
C LEU A 47 15.42 22.88 -39.12
N LEU A 48 15.87 24.06 -38.70
CA LEU A 48 15.89 24.48 -37.30
C LEU A 48 14.50 24.87 -36.77
N VAL A 49 13.61 25.35 -37.62
CA VAL A 49 12.22 25.68 -37.25
C VAL A 49 11.37 24.43 -37.13
N LEU A 50 11.64 23.36 -37.90
CA LEU A 50 10.94 22.08 -37.79
C LEU A 50 11.39 21.27 -36.55
N LEU A 51 12.61 21.44 -36.05
CA LEU A 51 13.09 20.79 -34.82
C LEU A 51 12.57 21.48 -33.54
N SER A 52 12.13 22.72 -33.61
CA SER A 52 11.55 23.43 -32.45
C SER A 52 10.05 23.15 -32.23
N LEU A 53 9.36 22.50 -33.16
CA LEU A 53 7.94 22.14 -33.06
C LEU A 53 7.70 20.76 -32.49
N VAL A 54 8.75 19.96 -32.26
CA VAL A 54 8.67 18.74 -31.42
C VAL A 54 8.94 19.12 -29.97
N HIS A 55 8.35 20.21 -29.49
CA HIS A 55 8.08 20.33 -28.07
C HIS A 55 7.00 19.29 -27.77
N SER A 56 7.46 18.14 -27.30
CA SER A 56 6.62 17.14 -26.65
C SER A 56 5.70 17.88 -25.71
N SER A 57 4.48 18.12 -26.12
CA SER A 57 3.39 18.35 -25.19
C SER A 57 3.39 17.10 -24.31
N ARG A 58 4.14 17.13 -23.22
CA ARG A 58 3.84 16.24 -22.11
C ARG A 58 2.38 16.54 -21.82
N ALA A 59 1.52 15.69 -22.33
CA ALA A 59 0.14 15.70 -21.94
C ALA A 59 0.18 15.67 -20.43
N VAL A 60 -0.06 16.80 -19.79
CA VAL A 60 -0.36 16.86 -18.36
C VAL A 60 -1.56 15.93 -18.26
N ALA A 61 -1.37 14.74 -17.70
CA ALA A 61 -2.43 13.79 -17.52
C ALA A 61 -3.54 14.56 -16.82
N ALA A 62 -4.69 14.70 -17.48
CA ALA A 62 -5.82 15.39 -16.93
C ALA A 62 -6.04 14.83 -15.54
N ASN A 63 -6.15 15.68 -14.52
CA ASN A 63 -6.46 15.23 -13.18
C ASN A 63 -7.75 14.42 -13.29
N PRO A 64 -7.76 13.12 -12.94
CA PRO A 64 -9.01 12.39 -12.89
C PRO A 64 -9.94 13.16 -11.95
N ASP A 65 -11.19 13.28 -12.34
CA ASP A 65 -12.20 13.81 -11.45
C ASP A 65 -12.39 12.87 -10.24
N LEU A 66 -13.02 13.36 -9.22
CA LEU A 66 -13.30 12.61 -8.00
C LEU A 66 -13.98 11.26 -8.30
N GLU A 67 -14.96 11.24 -9.21
CA GLU A 67 -15.73 10.05 -9.54
C GLU A 67 -14.87 8.97 -10.21
N THR A 68 -14.01 9.37 -11.13
CA THR A 68 -13.05 8.46 -11.78
C THR A 68 -12.11 7.82 -10.74
N MET A 69 -11.64 8.60 -9.77
CA MET A 69 -10.73 8.13 -8.74
C MET A 69 -11.42 7.15 -7.78
N LEU A 70 -12.65 7.47 -7.35
CA LEU A 70 -13.46 6.60 -6.50
C LEU A 70 -13.81 5.29 -7.21
N THR A 71 -14.24 5.37 -8.47
CA THR A 71 -14.54 4.20 -9.30
C THR A 71 -13.34 3.27 -9.38
N ARG A 72 -12.14 3.80 -9.63
CA ARG A 72 -10.93 2.99 -9.69
C ARG A 72 -10.53 2.37 -8.35
N SER A 73 -10.69 3.11 -7.24
CA SER A 73 -10.42 2.60 -5.90
C SER A 73 -11.39 1.46 -5.54
N ARG A 74 -12.69 1.60 -5.84
CA ARG A 74 -13.71 0.56 -5.65
C ARG A 74 -13.43 -0.67 -6.52
N GLN A 75 -13.16 -0.48 -7.82
CA GLN A 75 -12.82 -1.57 -8.75
C GLN A 75 -11.61 -2.37 -8.30
N ARG A 76 -10.65 -1.76 -7.60
CA ARG A 76 -9.52 -2.48 -6.99
C ARG A 76 -9.99 -3.44 -5.90
N ILE A 77 -10.91 -3.01 -5.05
CA ILE A 77 -11.49 -3.83 -3.98
C ILE A 77 -12.40 -4.92 -4.57
N GLU A 78 -13.21 -4.59 -5.57
CA GLU A 78 -14.12 -5.51 -6.26
C GLU A 78 -13.41 -6.62 -7.05
N LYS A 79 -12.12 -6.46 -7.33
CA LYS A 79 -11.27 -7.47 -7.98
C LYS A 79 -10.51 -8.38 -7.02
N LEU A 80 -10.75 -8.24 -5.71
CA LEU A 80 -10.04 -9.07 -4.73
C LEU A 80 -10.45 -10.54 -4.85
N ASP A 81 -9.46 -11.40 -5.02
CA ASP A 81 -9.55 -12.85 -4.99
C ASP A 81 -8.19 -13.40 -4.54
N TYR A 82 -7.90 -13.29 -3.25
CA TYR A 82 -6.59 -13.65 -2.75
C TYR A 82 -6.62 -14.57 -1.54
N ARG A 83 -5.57 -15.39 -1.43
CA ARG A 83 -5.14 -16.03 -0.19
C ARG A 83 -3.73 -15.55 0.12
N MET A 84 -3.48 -15.15 1.37
CA MET A 84 -2.16 -14.70 1.81
C MET A 84 -1.83 -15.22 3.19
N THR A 85 -0.52 -15.32 3.47
CA THR A 85 0.04 -15.60 4.79
C THR A 85 1.08 -14.57 5.13
N GLY A 86 1.31 -14.34 6.41
CA GLY A 86 2.31 -13.39 6.85
C GLY A 86 2.39 -13.25 8.36
N ARG A 87 2.94 -12.12 8.78
CA ARG A 87 3.11 -11.77 10.19
C ARG A 87 2.55 -10.39 10.49
N LEU A 88 1.91 -10.29 11.64
CA LEU A 88 1.51 -9.04 12.28
C LEU A 88 2.38 -8.88 13.53
N THR A 89 3.20 -7.83 13.59
CA THR A 89 4.15 -7.60 14.68
C THR A 89 3.85 -6.28 15.35
N ARG A 90 3.62 -6.28 16.64
CA ARG A 90 3.64 -5.10 17.50
C ARG A 90 5.09 -4.82 17.91
N VAL A 91 5.54 -3.60 17.71
CA VAL A 91 6.83 -3.07 18.17
C VAL A 91 6.55 -1.99 19.21
N GLU A 92 6.90 -2.24 20.46
CA GLU A 92 6.74 -1.28 21.56
C GLU A 92 7.83 -0.19 21.50
N GLY A 93 7.61 0.93 22.21
CA GLY A 93 8.57 2.03 22.24
C GLY A 93 9.96 1.68 22.82
N ASP A 94 10.05 0.65 23.65
CA ASP A 94 11.31 0.10 24.18
C ASP A 94 11.96 -0.91 23.21
N GLY A 95 11.35 -1.18 22.06
CA GLY A 95 11.82 -2.12 21.05
C GLY A 95 11.37 -3.56 21.26
N LYS A 96 10.64 -3.89 22.34
CA LYS A 96 10.03 -5.20 22.52
C LYS A 96 9.10 -5.52 21.36
N ARG A 97 9.12 -6.78 20.91
CA ARG A 97 8.31 -7.24 19.77
C ARG A 97 7.43 -8.42 20.16
N THR A 98 6.17 -8.35 19.76
CA THR A 98 5.22 -9.46 19.82
C THR A 98 4.73 -9.73 18.41
N SER A 99 4.91 -10.97 17.92
CA SER A 99 4.56 -11.34 16.55
C SER A 99 3.49 -12.41 16.53
N TYR A 100 2.55 -12.23 15.62
CA TYR A 100 1.44 -13.14 15.33
C TYR A 100 1.56 -13.61 13.89
N LYS A 101 1.30 -14.90 13.63
CA LYS A 101 1.09 -15.40 12.27
C LYS A 101 -0.33 -15.10 11.84
N PHE A 102 -0.53 -14.77 10.56
CA PHE A 102 -1.86 -14.66 10.00
C PHE A 102 -2.00 -15.41 8.69
N VAL A 103 -3.22 -15.88 8.45
CA VAL A 103 -3.70 -16.37 7.17
C VAL A 103 -4.94 -15.57 6.81
N ALA A 104 -4.97 -14.97 5.63
CA ALA A 104 -6.12 -14.22 5.18
C ALA A 104 -6.60 -14.70 3.82
N LYS A 105 -7.92 -14.69 3.62
CA LYS A 105 -8.61 -14.95 2.36
C LYS A 105 -9.57 -13.80 2.12
N ALA A 106 -9.60 -13.26 0.90
CA ALA A 106 -10.61 -12.30 0.51
C ALA A 106 -11.11 -12.57 -0.89
N HIS A 107 -12.41 -12.38 -1.08
CA HIS A 107 -13.07 -12.49 -2.38
C HIS A 107 -14.27 -11.57 -2.44
N TRP A 108 -14.45 -10.92 -3.59
CA TRP A 108 -15.61 -10.12 -3.89
C TRP A 108 -16.67 -10.99 -4.60
N PHE A 109 -17.80 -11.19 -3.93
CA PHE A 109 -18.97 -11.89 -4.45
C PHE A 109 -20.00 -10.90 -5.03
N SER A 110 -21.07 -11.41 -5.63
CA SER A 110 -22.19 -10.59 -6.11
C SER A 110 -22.90 -9.78 -5.02
N ASP A 111 -22.78 -10.17 -3.75
CA ASP A 111 -23.33 -9.50 -2.57
C ASP A 111 -22.29 -8.65 -1.82
N GLY A 112 -21.03 -8.64 -2.26
CA GLY A 112 -19.94 -7.84 -1.69
C GLY A 112 -18.73 -8.65 -1.27
N LEU A 113 -17.83 -7.99 -0.52
CA LEU A 113 -16.58 -8.54 -0.04
C LEU A 113 -16.79 -9.49 1.15
N ARG A 114 -16.01 -10.57 1.16
CA ARG A 114 -15.73 -11.38 2.36
C ARG A 114 -14.23 -11.43 2.58
N LEU A 115 -13.83 -11.11 3.79
CA LEU A 115 -12.46 -11.24 4.27
C LEU A 115 -12.48 -12.15 5.50
N LEU A 116 -11.80 -13.27 5.43
CA LEU A 116 -11.57 -14.17 6.55
C LEU A 116 -10.10 -14.11 6.93
N CYS A 117 -9.82 -13.77 8.18
CA CYS A 117 -8.47 -13.71 8.71
C CYS A 117 -8.36 -14.58 9.98
N GLU A 118 -7.35 -15.42 10.02
CA GLU A 118 -6.94 -16.20 11.18
C GLU A 118 -5.63 -15.65 11.70
N ILE A 119 -5.59 -15.36 13.00
CA ILE A 119 -4.41 -14.81 13.67
C ILE A 119 -4.03 -15.76 14.80
N SER A 120 -2.77 -16.19 14.83
CA SER A 120 -2.23 -17.09 15.86
C SER A 120 -1.09 -16.41 16.58
N GLY A 121 -1.19 -16.32 17.90
CA GLY A 121 -0.20 -15.71 18.80
C GLY A 121 0.96 -16.61 19.17
N PRO A 122 1.88 -16.10 19.99
CA PRO A 122 3.00 -16.87 20.55
C PRO A 122 2.50 -17.79 21.69
N GLY A 123 1.71 -18.72 21.45
CA GLY A 123 1.07 -19.65 22.37
C GLY A 123 -0.07 -20.35 21.68
N SER A 124 -1.08 -20.75 22.41
CA SER A 124 -2.32 -21.31 21.88
C SER A 124 -3.37 -20.25 21.51
N GLU A 125 -3.03 -18.97 21.63
CA GLU A 125 -3.94 -17.88 21.30
C GLU A 125 -4.24 -17.86 19.80
N LYS A 126 -5.50 -18.02 19.46
CA LYS A 126 -5.99 -17.99 18.09
C LYS A 126 -7.27 -17.16 18.02
N THR A 127 -7.35 -16.31 17.03
CA THR A 127 -8.54 -15.50 16.76
C THR A 127 -8.88 -15.59 15.30
N SER A 128 -10.13 -15.90 14.99
CA SER A 128 -10.65 -15.87 13.63
C SER A 128 -11.63 -14.69 13.49
N LEU A 129 -11.52 -13.99 12.37
CA LEU A 129 -12.28 -12.81 12.05
C LEU A 129 -12.87 -13.00 10.65
N LEU A 130 -14.20 -12.90 10.53
CA LEU A 130 -14.89 -12.81 9.25
C LEU A 130 -15.51 -11.42 9.11
N LEU A 131 -15.00 -10.64 8.18
CA LEU A 131 -15.55 -9.37 7.80
C LEU A 131 -16.34 -9.53 6.51
N ARG A 132 -17.56 -8.95 6.48
CA ARG A 132 -18.40 -8.84 5.29
C ARG A 132 -18.64 -7.36 5.02
N MET A 133 -18.46 -6.95 3.77
CA MET A 133 -18.84 -5.61 3.32
C MET A 133 -19.78 -5.75 2.12
N SER A 134 -20.96 -5.18 2.21
CA SER A 134 -21.93 -5.21 1.11
C SER A 134 -21.46 -4.39 -0.10
N VAL A 135 -22.12 -4.53 -1.23
CA VAL A 135 -21.86 -3.71 -2.44
C VAL A 135 -22.07 -2.20 -2.19
N THR A 136 -22.80 -1.84 -1.15
CA THR A 136 -23.03 -0.44 -0.73
C THR A 136 -22.05 0.03 0.37
N GLY A 137 -21.05 -0.79 0.75
CA GLY A 137 -20.04 -0.46 1.75
C GLY A 137 -20.47 -0.74 3.21
N GLN A 138 -21.64 -1.32 3.48
CA GLN A 138 -22.05 -1.67 4.84
C GLN A 138 -21.23 -2.85 5.35
N VAL A 139 -20.63 -2.69 6.53
CA VAL A 139 -19.74 -3.66 7.16
C VAL A 139 -20.44 -4.43 8.27
N ALA A 140 -20.14 -5.73 8.38
CA ALA A 140 -20.45 -6.60 9.51
C ALA A 140 -19.22 -7.43 9.85
N ILE A 141 -18.96 -7.62 11.14
CA ILE A 141 -17.79 -8.34 11.65
C ILE A 141 -18.26 -9.47 12.57
N GLU A 142 -17.75 -10.68 12.32
CA GLU A 142 -17.93 -11.86 13.16
C GLU A 142 -16.57 -12.31 13.68
N THR A 143 -16.51 -12.79 14.90
CA THR A 143 -15.30 -13.34 15.52
C THR A 143 -15.57 -14.75 16.06
N ALA A 144 -14.52 -15.59 16.05
CA ALA A 144 -14.50 -16.86 16.73
C ALA A 144 -13.18 -17.04 17.49
N HIS A 145 -13.25 -17.57 18.70
CA HIS A 145 -12.11 -17.86 19.55
C HIS A 145 -12.02 -19.36 19.85
N PRO A 146 -10.84 -19.87 20.24
CA PRO A 146 -10.70 -21.25 20.63
C PRO A 146 -11.71 -21.66 21.72
N GLY A 147 -12.36 -22.79 21.54
CA GLY A 147 -13.37 -23.31 22.47
C GLY A 147 -14.79 -22.77 22.23
N GLU A 148 -14.99 -21.75 21.39
CA GLU A 148 -16.32 -21.30 20.95
C GLU A 148 -16.88 -22.24 19.87
N LYS A 149 -18.12 -22.72 20.06
CA LYS A 149 -18.76 -23.63 19.09
C LYS A 149 -19.28 -22.88 17.84
N THR A 150 -19.53 -21.60 17.97
CA THR A 150 -20.10 -20.75 16.91
C THR A 150 -19.42 -19.40 16.89
N ALA A 151 -19.30 -18.83 15.68
CA ALA A 151 -18.90 -17.43 15.56
C ALA A 151 -19.96 -16.50 16.15
N SER A 152 -19.53 -15.39 16.73
CA SER A 152 -20.39 -14.34 17.28
C SER A 152 -20.23 -13.06 16.51
N VAL A 153 -21.33 -12.31 16.33
CA VAL A 153 -21.28 -10.96 15.76
C VAL A 153 -20.55 -10.05 16.73
N LEU A 154 -19.51 -9.38 16.25
CA LEU A 154 -18.78 -8.41 17.04
C LEU A 154 -19.64 -7.13 17.18
N PRO A 155 -20.03 -6.70 18.39
CA PRO A 155 -20.76 -5.47 18.61
C PRO A 155 -19.99 -4.26 18.06
N PHE A 156 -20.71 -3.27 17.56
CA PHE A 156 -20.10 -2.08 16.94
C PHE A 156 -19.12 -1.37 17.87
N GLU A 157 -19.46 -1.26 19.15
CA GLU A 157 -18.64 -0.61 20.19
C GLU A 157 -17.24 -1.23 20.32
N ARG A 158 -17.07 -2.45 19.84
CA ARG A 158 -15.81 -3.19 19.88
C ARG A 158 -15.01 -3.16 18.56
N TRP A 159 -15.55 -2.60 17.48
CA TRP A 159 -14.90 -2.62 16.17
C TRP A 159 -13.56 -1.88 16.18
N ASN A 160 -13.43 -0.81 16.96
CA ASN A 160 -12.17 -0.07 17.09
C ASN A 160 -11.25 -0.60 18.21
N ASN A 161 -11.59 -1.72 18.85
CA ASN A 161 -10.68 -2.36 19.79
C ASN A 161 -9.42 -2.86 19.07
N PRO A 162 -8.26 -2.83 19.76
CA PRO A 162 -7.01 -3.36 19.22
C PRO A 162 -7.14 -4.83 18.81
N LEU A 163 -6.82 -5.12 17.56
CA LEU A 163 -6.76 -6.49 17.05
C LEU A 163 -5.50 -7.15 17.62
N VAL A 164 -5.68 -8.17 18.47
CA VAL A 164 -4.61 -8.91 19.20
C VAL A 164 -3.56 -7.99 19.85
N GLY A 165 -4.01 -6.84 20.41
CA GLY A 165 -3.14 -5.88 21.09
C GLY A 165 -2.26 -5.02 20.18
N THR A 166 -2.51 -5.00 18.88
CA THR A 166 -1.78 -4.17 17.90
C THR A 166 -2.43 -2.80 17.71
N ASP A 167 -1.82 -1.93 16.88
CA ASP A 167 -2.43 -0.64 16.51
C ASP A 167 -3.52 -0.77 15.43
N PHE A 168 -3.63 -1.93 14.80
CA PHE A 168 -4.77 -2.26 13.96
C PHE A 168 -5.99 -2.55 14.82
N SER A 169 -7.16 -2.12 14.37
CA SER A 169 -8.46 -2.54 14.92
C SER A 169 -9.18 -3.48 13.96
N TYR A 170 -10.29 -4.04 14.39
CA TYR A 170 -11.12 -4.90 13.55
C TYR A 170 -11.64 -4.16 12.31
N GLU A 171 -12.06 -2.90 12.47
CA GLU A 171 -12.56 -2.09 11.34
C GLU A 171 -11.46 -1.60 10.40
N ASP A 172 -10.17 -1.68 10.78
CA ASP A 172 -9.07 -1.33 9.88
C ASP A 172 -8.79 -2.39 8.80
N MET A 173 -9.40 -3.57 8.93
CA MET A 173 -9.17 -4.67 8.01
C MET A 173 -9.86 -4.51 6.65
N VAL A 174 -10.63 -3.43 6.45
CA VAL A 174 -11.30 -3.11 5.19
C VAL A 174 -11.14 -1.63 4.84
N GLU A 175 -11.16 -1.33 3.56
CA GLU A 175 -11.07 0.04 3.02
C GLU A 175 -12.46 0.54 2.61
N ASP A 176 -13.43 0.51 3.55
CA ASP A 176 -14.81 0.92 3.33
C ASP A 176 -14.98 2.41 3.07
N GLN A 177 -14.00 3.24 3.47
CA GLN A 177 -14.02 4.70 3.26
C GLN A 177 -14.20 5.10 1.79
N PHE A 178 -13.82 4.27 0.82
CA PHE A 178 -14.05 4.55 -0.59
C PHE A 178 -15.52 4.39 -1.02
N PHE A 179 -16.36 3.78 -0.18
CA PHE A 179 -17.80 3.61 -0.38
C PHE A 179 -18.64 4.62 0.39
N TRP A 180 -18.04 5.40 1.31
CA TRP A 180 -18.75 6.43 2.08
C TRP A 180 -19.30 7.52 1.17
N LYS A 181 -20.37 8.17 1.63
CA LYS A 181 -21.13 9.13 0.82
C LYS A 181 -20.39 10.46 0.60
N ASN A 182 -19.68 10.94 1.60
CA ASN A 182 -19.10 12.28 1.58
C ASN A 182 -17.61 12.20 1.21
N GLN A 183 -17.29 12.57 -0.02
CA GLN A 183 -15.96 12.49 -0.59
C GLN A 183 -15.50 13.87 -1.07
N GLU A 184 -14.26 14.22 -0.78
CA GLU A 184 -13.66 15.51 -1.12
C GLU A 184 -12.25 15.31 -1.66
N LEU A 185 -11.99 15.79 -2.87
CA LEU A 185 -10.64 15.82 -3.43
C LEU A 185 -9.96 17.10 -2.99
N LEU A 186 -8.94 16.99 -2.17
CA LEU A 186 -8.13 18.09 -1.70
C LEU A 186 -7.03 18.47 -2.72
N ALA A 187 -6.29 19.53 -2.44
CA ALA A 187 -5.12 19.88 -3.24
C ALA A 187 -4.14 18.70 -3.30
N PRO A 188 -3.57 18.41 -4.47
CA PRO A 188 -2.60 17.32 -4.60
C PRO A 188 -1.33 17.63 -3.81
N GLU A 189 -0.76 16.59 -3.21
CA GLU A 189 0.46 16.67 -2.41
C GLU A 189 1.48 15.63 -2.83
N LYS A 190 2.72 15.82 -2.38
CA LYS A 190 3.74 14.78 -2.45
C LYS A 190 3.78 13.98 -1.15
N TYR A 191 3.86 12.66 -1.27
CA TYR A 191 4.21 11.79 -0.15
C TYR A 191 5.54 11.08 -0.47
N GLY A 192 6.61 11.50 0.20
CA GLY A 192 7.96 11.13 -0.21
C GLY A 192 8.27 11.58 -1.64
N ALA A 193 8.70 10.66 -2.49
CA ALA A 193 8.98 10.94 -3.91
C ALA A 193 7.75 10.79 -4.83
N ARG A 194 6.55 10.51 -4.29
CA ARG A 194 5.34 10.21 -5.05
C ARG A 194 4.44 11.42 -5.15
N ASP A 195 3.96 11.72 -6.36
CA ASP A 195 2.89 12.68 -6.57
C ASP A 195 1.56 12.00 -6.26
N CYS A 196 0.78 12.56 -5.35
CA CYS A 196 -0.46 11.95 -4.85
C CYS A 196 -1.67 12.83 -5.11
N PHE A 197 -2.81 12.19 -5.36
CA PHE A 197 -4.11 12.76 -5.08
C PHE A 197 -4.37 12.64 -3.58
N VAL A 198 -5.01 13.65 -2.99
CA VAL A 198 -5.40 13.61 -1.57
C VAL A 198 -6.91 13.55 -1.49
N LEU A 199 -7.43 12.40 -1.09
CA LEU A 199 -8.85 12.15 -0.94
C LEU A 199 -9.23 12.18 0.54
N LYS A 200 -10.17 13.04 0.91
CA LYS A 200 -10.79 13.05 2.23
C LYS A 200 -12.18 12.45 2.17
N SER A 201 -12.38 11.35 2.89
CA SER A 201 -13.64 10.63 3.00
C SER A 201 -14.26 10.88 4.38
N ARG A 202 -15.55 11.18 4.43
CA ARG A 202 -16.32 11.29 5.68
C ARG A 202 -17.54 10.38 5.61
N PRO A 203 -17.86 9.67 6.70
CA PRO A 203 -19.03 8.80 6.71
C PRO A 203 -20.32 9.63 6.62
N GLY A 204 -21.31 9.06 5.94
CA GLY A 204 -22.69 9.54 6.00
C GLY A 204 -23.45 8.95 7.19
N SER A 205 -24.73 9.28 7.32
CA SER A 205 -25.58 8.82 8.44
C SER A 205 -25.80 7.30 8.46
N GLN A 206 -25.63 6.62 7.35
CA GLN A 206 -25.79 5.17 7.21
C GLN A 206 -24.49 4.38 7.39
N ASP A 207 -23.34 5.08 7.37
CA ASP A 207 -22.02 4.45 7.47
C ASP A 207 -21.68 4.21 8.96
N ARG A 208 -21.48 2.95 9.33
CA ARG A 208 -21.10 2.56 10.70
C ARG A 208 -19.62 2.50 10.81
N THR A 209 -19.01 3.48 11.45
CA THR A 209 -17.57 3.53 11.72
C THR A 209 -17.28 4.42 12.93
N HIS A 210 -16.17 4.15 13.64
CA HIS A 210 -15.67 5.02 14.71
C HIS A 210 -14.86 6.20 14.18
N TYR A 211 -14.61 6.24 12.87
CA TYR A 211 -13.86 7.33 12.27
C TYR A 211 -14.76 8.50 11.92
N ASP A 212 -14.26 9.72 12.19
CA ASP A 212 -14.84 10.97 11.73
C ASP A 212 -14.47 11.26 10.28
N SER A 213 -13.21 10.98 9.93
CA SER A 213 -12.73 11.12 8.57
C SER A 213 -11.53 10.22 8.29
N VAL A 214 -11.32 9.94 7.00
CA VAL A 214 -10.14 9.24 6.47
C VAL A 214 -9.54 10.09 5.36
N THR A 215 -8.25 10.43 5.47
CA THR A 215 -7.51 11.11 4.41
C THR A 215 -6.54 10.11 3.78
N SER A 216 -6.62 9.94 2.47
CA SER A 216 -5.82 8.97 1.71
C SER A 216 -4.96 9.69 0.68
N TRP A 217 -3.64 9.49 0.74
CA TRP A 217 -2.70 9.91 -0.32
C TRP A 217 -2.58 8.79 -1.34
N ILE A 218 -3.16 9.01 -2.49
CA ILE A 218 -3.29 8.02 -3.58
C ILE A 218 -2.26 8.36 -4.66
N ASP A 219 -1.29 7.47 -4.87
CA ASP A 219 -0.26 7.62 -5.89
C ASP A 219 -0.89 7.76 -7.28
N ARG A 220 -0.53 8.82 -8.01
CA ARG A 220 -1.12 9.18 -9.32
C ARG A 220 -0.81 8.17 -10.41
N GLY A 221 0.32 7.49 -10.33
CA GLY A 221 0.76 6.54 -11.36
C GLY A 221 0.08 5.18 -11.27
N ILE A 222 -0.25 4.73 -10.05
CA ILE A 222 -0.76 3.38 -9.81
C ILE A 222 -2.16 3.35 -9.18
N LEU A 223 -2.69 4.51 -8.77
CA LEU A 223 -3.98 4.70 -8.13
C LEU A 223 -4.17 3.78 -6.89
N PHE A 224 -3.12 3.69 -6.08
CA PHE A 224 -3.09 2.94 -4.84
C PHE A 224 -2.80 3.87 -3.66
N PRO A 225 -3.49 3.75 -2.50
CA PRO A 225 -3.17 4.54 -1.32
C PRO A 225 -1.79 4.16 -0.78
N VAL A 226 -0.91 5.14 -0.64
CA VAL A 226 0.47 4.95 -0.12
C VAL A 226 0.59 5.40 1.33
N HIS A 227 -0.32 6.25 1.75
CA HIS A 227 -0.43 6.78 3.10
C HIS A 227 -1.90 7.06 3.40
N VAL A 228 -2.36 6.72 4.61
CA VAL A 228 -3.73 6.94 5.06
C VAL A 228 -3.71 7.42 6.49
N VAL A 229 -4.47 8.47 6.79
CA VAL A 229 -4.68 8.98 8.14
C VAL A 229 -6.16 8.87 8.46
N LYS A 230 -6.49 8.18 9.55
CA LYS A 230 -7.84 7.99 10.07
C LYS A 230 -8.01 8.79 11.37
N THR A 231 -8.99 9.67 11.43
CA THR A 231 -9.31 10.48 12.62
C THR A 231 -10.48 9.83 13.36
N LEU A 232 -10.31 9.51 14.64
CA LEU A 232 -11.36 8.95 15.49
C LEU A 232 -12.36 10.01 15.93
N ARG A 233 -13.64 9.63 16.08
CA ARG A 233 -14.70 10.53 16.58
C ARG A 233 -14.46 10.91 18.03
N GLY A 234 -14.65 12.20 18.33
CA GLY A 234 -14.63 12.73 19.70
C GLY A 234 -13.27 12.75 20.38
N THR A 235 -12.22 12.34 19.68
CA THR A 235 -10.85 12.32 20.19
C THR A 235 -9.90 12.79 19.10
N GLU A 236 -8.76 13.34 19.48
CA GLU A 236 -7.73 13.73 18.53
C GLU A 236 -6.78 12.60 18.07
N PRO A 237 -6.73 11.39 18.70
CA PRO A 237 -5.77 10.41 18.23
C PRO A 237 -6.07 10.02 16.78
N GLN A 238 -5.08 10.24 15.94
CA GLN A 238 -5.09 9.79 14.56
C GLN A 238 -4.40 8.44 14.47
N LYS A 239 -4.91 7.56 13.63
CA LYS A 239 -4.19 6.36 13.18
C LYS A 239 -3.57 6.64 11.83
N GLU A 240 -2.29 6.39 11.70
CA GLU A 240 -1.54 6.53 10.46
C GLU A 240 -1.23 5.14 9.90
N PHE A 241 -1.44 4.96 8.60
CA PHE A 241 -1.10 3.74 7.87
C PHE A 241 -0.16 4.08 6.73
N ILE A 242 0.97 3.40 6.66
CA ILE A 242 1.98 3.59 5.61
C ILE A 242 2.15 2.27 4.86
N TYR A 243 2.09 2.32 3.54
CA TYR A 243 2.12 1.14 2.66
C TYR A 243 3.45 1.05 1.94
N TYR A 244 4.11 -0.11 2.07
CA TYR A 244 5.43 -0.36 1.48
C TYR A 244 5.41 -1.59 0.56
N GLY A 245 6.47 -1.70 -0.28
CA GLY A 245 6.67 -2.85 -1.15
C GLY A 245 5.54 -3.04 -2.17
N LEU A 246 5.12 -1.94 -2.81
CA LEU A 246 4.00 -1.93 -3.75
C LEU A 246 4.31 -2.80 -4.98
N ARG A 247 3.43 -3.76 -5.27
CA ARG A 247 3.54 -4.66 -6.42
C ARG A 247 2.16 -5.08 -6.92
N GLN A 248 2.10 -5.59 -8.13
CA GLN A 248 0.87 -6.20 -8.64
C GLN A 248 0.77 -7.67 -8.21
N VAL A 249 -0.38 -8.05 -7.68
CA VAL A 249 -0.75 -9.42 -7.32
C VAL A 249 -2.07 -9.72 -8.01
N GLY A 250 -2.09 -10.70 -8.93
CA GLY A 250 -3.29 -11.00 -9.72
C GLY A 250 -3.78 -9.86 -10.63
N GLY A 251 -2.88 -8.92 -11.00
CA GLY A 251 -3.24 -7.73 -11.79
C GLY A 251 -3.75 -6.54 -10.97
N VAL A 252 -3.79 -6.66 -9.64
CA VAL A 252 -4.21 -5.61 -8.70
C VAL A 252 -3.00 -5.10 -7.92
N TRP A 253 -2.84 -3.78 -7.80
CA TRP A 253 -1.82 -3.20 -6.95
C TRP A 253 -2.09 -3.52 -5.47
N SER A 254 -1.05 -3.94 -4.77
CA SER A 254 -1.07 -4.32 -3.35
C SER A 254 0.23 -3.94 -2.68
N ALA A 255 0.20 -3.72 -1.37
CA ALA A 255 1.37 -3.56 -0.53
C ALA A 255 1.82 -4.91 0.04
N THR A 256 3.12 -5.12 0.19
CA THR A 256 3.66 -6.29 0.90
C THR A 256 3.87 -6.02 2.38
N GLN A 257 3.84 -4.77 2.79
CA GLN A 257 3.93 -4.36 4.18
C GLN A 257 3.03 -3.15 4.44
N VAL A 258 2.36 -3.17 5.58
CA VAL A 258 1.57 -2.03 6.10
C VAL A 258 2.04 -1.76 7.53
N GLU A 259 2.44 -0.52 7.80
CA GLU A 259 2.74 -0.05 9.15
C GLU A 259 1.57 0.77 9.66
N ALA A 260 1.10 0.46 10.87
CA ALA A 260 0.09 1.24 11.59
C ALA A 260 0.71 1.90 12.82
N LYS A 261 0.38 3.18 13.03
CA LYS A 261 0.79 3.97 14.19
C LYS A 261 -0.43 4.66 14.79
N LEU A 262 -0.50 4.70 16.10
CA LEU A 262 -1.48 5.49 16.82
C LEU A 262 -0.79 6.72 17.40
N GLN A 263 -1.28 7.91 17.06
CA GLN A 263 -0.76 9.18 17.57
C GLN A 263 -0.78 9.19 19.09
N GLY A 264 0.30 9.67 19.71
CA GLY A 264 0.47 9.70 21.17
C GLY A 264 0.90 8.37 21.80
N LYS A 265 0.98 7.27 21.04
CA LYS A 265 1.59 6.01 21.49
C LYS A 265 2.96 5.81 20.88
N SER A 266 3.91 5.33 21.70
CA SER A 266 5.22 4.92 21.21
C SER A 266 5.15 3.56 20.51
N GLY A 267 6.02 3.36 19.50
CA GLY A 267 6.08 2.14 18.73
C GLY A 267 5.11 2.12 17.54
N SER A 268 4.96 0.95 16.91
CA SER A 268 4.09 0.75 15.76
C SER A 268 3.71 -0.73 15.60
N SER A 269 2.76 -1.00 14.75
CA SER A 269 2.39 -2.37 14.35
C SER A 269 2.62 -2.57 12.87
N ILE A 270 3.27 -3.67 12.50
CA ILE A 270 3.70 -3.95 11.13
C ILE A 270 3.07 -5.25 10.67
N LEU A 271 2.26 -5.17 9.61
CA LEU A 271 1.74 -6.32 8.89
C LEU A 271 2.65 -6.59 7.68
N VAL A 272 3.21 -7.80 7.59
CA VAL A 272 4.06 -8.23 6.47
C VAL A 272 3.42 -9.41 5.77
N ILE A 273 3.21 -9.31 4.46
CA ILE A 273 2.75 -10.42 3.62
C ILE A 273 3.98 -11.18 3.13
N GLU A 274 4.10 -12.44 3.55
CA GLU A 274 5.23 -13.31 3.23
C GLU A 274 4.98 -14.14 1.97
N ALA A 275 3.75 -14.63 1.80
CA ALA A 275 3.33 -15.38 0.62
C ALA A 275 1.87 -15.12 0.30
N GLY A 276 1.49 -15.30 -0.95
CA GLY A 276 0.10 -15.17 -1.37
C GLY A 276 -0.13 -15.38 -2.87
N SER A 277 -1.39 -15.61 -3.22
CA SER A 277 -1.91 -15.73 -4.57
C SER A 277 -3.04 -14.73 -4.77
N GLY A 278 -3.03 -13.99 -5.86
CA GLY A 278 -4.07 -13.05 -6.27
C GLY A 278 -5.11 -13.64 -7.22
N LYS A 279 -5.13 -14.95 -7.39
CA LYS A 279 -6.12 -15.74 -8.16
C LYS A 279 -6.37 -17.05 -7.40
N ALA A 280 -7.00 -16.92 -6.24
CA ALA A 280 -7.18 -18.04 -5.32
C ALA A 280 -8.41 -18.90 -5.66
N ASN A 281 -9.30 -18.39 -6.54
CA ASN A 281 -10.56 -19.05 -6.96
C ASN A 281 -11.41 -19.45 -5.77
N LEU A 282 -11.61 -18.52 -4.83
CA LEU A 282 -12.31 -18.77 -3.59
C LEU A 282 -13.83 -18.84 -3.80
N GLY A 283 -14.46 -19.80 -3.16
CA GLY A 283 -15.91 -19.95 -3.09
C GLY A 283 -16.48 -19.57 -1.72
N ARG A 284 -17.81 -19.48 -1.58
CA ARG A 284 -18.47 -19.11 -0.31
C ARG A 284 -18.09 -20.03 0.85
N LYS A 285 -17.87 -21.33 0.60
CA LYS A 285 -17.45 -22.33 1.59
C LYS A 285 -16.07 -22.02 2.20
N ASP A 286 -15.22 -21.28 1.49
CA ASP A 286 -13.89 -20.91 2.01
C ASP A 286 -13.95 -19.83 3.09
N PHE A 287 -15.11 -19.23 3.33
CA PHE A 287 -15.41 -18.19 4.31
C PHE A 287 -16.31 -18.66 5.45
N ASP A 288 -16.36 -19.97 5.69
CA ASP A 288 -17.06 -20.53 6.82
C ASP A 288 -16.14 -20.50 8.06
N ILE A 289 -16.39 -19.52 8.95
CA ILE A 289 -15.60 -19.32 10.16
C ILE A 289 -15.77 -20.46 11.19
N SER A 290 -16.83 -21.26 11.12
CA SER A 290 -17.07 -22.39 12.05
C SER A 290 -16.11 -23.55 11.82
N GLN A 291 -15.53 -23.68 10.62
CA GLN A 291 -14.61 -24.77 10.28
C GLN A 291 -13.24 -24.66 10.98
N PHE A 292 -12.89 -23.49 11.52
CA PHE A 292 -11.58 -23.28 12.16
C PHE A 292 -11.45 -23.93 13.54
N ASN A 293 -12.57 -24.19 14.21
CA ASN A 293 -12.59 -24.87 15.52
C ASN A 293 -12.44 -26.39 15.40
N THR A 294 -12.62 -26.95 14.18
CA THR A 294 -12.66 -28.41 13.96
C THR A 294 -11.31 -29.02 13.55
N GLN A 295 -10.30 -28.21 13.20
CA GLN A 295 -9.01 -28.76 12.74
C GLN A 295 -8.06 -29.20 13.86
N GLU A 296 -8.29 -28.80 15.12
CA GLU A 296 -7.46 -29.23 16.25
C GLU A 296 -7.80 -30.65 16.75
N GLU A 297 -9.00 -31.17 16.48
CA GLU A 297 -9.38 -32.53 16.90
C GLU A 297 -8.80 -33.67 16.03
N LYS A 298 -8.28 -33.35 14.82
CA LYS A 298 -7.73 -34.36 13.90
C LYS A 298 -6.21 -34.55 13.96
N GLY A 299 -5.54 -33.88 14.87
CA GLY A 299 -4.07 -33.90 15.05
C GLY A 299 -3.59 -34.54 16.34
N LYS A 300 -4.44 -35.32 17.04
CA LYS A 300 -4.04 -36.13 18.21
C LYS A 300 -3.97 -37.60 17.86
#